data_f0a95efd5bcc4feef3ee63916896ec28
#
_entry.id   f0a95efd5bcc4feef3ee63916896ec28
#
_cell.length_a   1.000
_cell.length_b   1.000
_cell.length_c   1.000
_cell.angle_alpha   90.00
_cell.angle_beta   90.00
_cell.angle_gamma   90.00
#
_symmetry.space_group_name_H-M   'P 1'
#
loop_
_entity.id
_entity.type
_entity.pdbx_description
1 polymer ?
#
loop_
_entity_poly.entity_id
_entity_poly.type
_entity_poly.pdbx_seq_one_letter_code
_entity_poly.pdbx_strand_id
1 'polypeptide(L)'
;RGPATAENLTAWEAGLKSDLFGDRLRINGAVFLYDFEGLQANAGTSDQQGNIVVDFLNAGDATVTGAELEITAVPTDSLYLSLGVGLLDSEIKSDLIFDGSVVNGNSLPGAPELNANALIRYTLPRTSVGEFDLQLDGRYQTETSLNIDANPYEIQGAYGIANLRLMWTSSDGGLNGQVFLENLTDETYYTNKFYSPGLFDVVFAQRNLPRTWGVRLGYKF
;
A
#
# COMPACT_ATOMS: atom_id res chain seq x y z
N ARG A 1 28.16 -16.50 -9.88
CA ARG A 1 27.86 -15.77 -8.62
C ARG A 1 27.61 -16.80 -7.51
N GLY A 2 27.96 -16.50 -6.24
CA GLY A 2 27.67 -17.33 -5.09
C GLY A 2 26.20 -17.17 -4.65
N PRO A 3 25.70 -18.07 -3.76
CA PRO A 3 24.37 -17.93 -3.20
C PRO A 3 24.27 -16.63 -2.37
N ALA A 4 23.06 -16.09 -2.24
CA ALA A 4 22.80 -14.96 -1.35
C ALA A 4 23.22 -15.30 0.09
N THR A 5 23.83 -14.34 0.76
CA THR A 5 24.18 -14.43 2.18
C THR A 5 23.05 -13.90 3.05
N ALA A 6 23.13 -14.08 4.38
CA ALA A 6 22.11 -13.60 5.30
C ALA A 6 21.92 -12.07 5.22
N GLU A 7 20.68 -11.64 5.30
CA GLU A 7 20.27 -10.26 5.50
C GLU A 7 20.10 -10.01 7.00
N ASN A 8 20.57 -8.88 7.49
CA ASN A 8 20.38 -8.45 8.88
C ASN A 8 19.62 -7.12 8.90
N LEU A 9 18.73 -6.97 9.85
CA LEU A 9 17.98 -5.74 10.10
C LEU A 9 18.25 -5.24 11.52
N THR A 10 18.73 -3.99 11.64
CA THR A 10 18.74 -3.26 12.90
C THR A 10 17.64 -2.21 12.88
N ALA A 11 16.72 -2.26 13.84
CA ALA A 11 15.56 -1.38 13.92
C ALA A 11 15.56 -0.55 15.21
N TRP A 12 15.32 0.74 15.07
CA TRP A 12 15.05 1.68 16.16
C TRP A 12 13.68 2.29 15.94
N GLU A 13 12.83 2.22 16.96
CA GLU A 13 11.49 2.78 16.91
C GLU A 13 11.15 3.48 18.22
N ALA A 14 10.47 4.63 18.11
CA ALA A 14 9.87 5.33 19.23
C ALA A 14 8.43 5.70 18.87
N GLY A 15 7.49 5.35 19.75
CA GLY A 15 6.07 5.55 19.47
C GLY A 15 5.28 6.04 20.67
N LEU A 16 4.10 6.59 20.38
CA LEU A 16 3.10 7.04 21.35
C LEU A 16 1.76 6.41 20.99
N LYS A 17 1.04 5.92 22.01
CA LYS A 17 -0.36 5.49 21.90
C LYS A 17 -1.17 6.21 22.97
N SER A 18 -2.31 6.79 22.57
CA SER A 18 -3.15 7.57 23.48
C SER A 18 -4.62 7.36 23.17
N ASP A 19 -5.38 7.07 24.23
CA ASP A 19 -6.85 7.02 24.22
C ASP A 19 -7.38 8.21 25.00
N LEU A 20 -8.20 9.03 24.37
CA LEU A 20 -8.69 10.31 24.91
C LEU A 20 -10.22 10.37 24.87
N PHE A 21 -10.79 11.23 25.70
CA PHE A 21 -12.23 11.51 25.74
C PHE A 21 -13.12 10.26 25.96
N GLY A 22 -12.68 9.33 26.84
CA GLY A 22 -13.41 8.09 27.10
C GLY A 22 -13.43 7.17 25.89
N ASP A 23 -12.27 6.94 25.29
CA ASP A 23 -12.04 6.09 24.12
C ASP A 23 -12.68 6.60 22.80
N ARG A 24 -13.18 7.85 22.81
CA ARG A 24 -13.76 8.46 21.60
C ARG A 24 -12.71 8.97 20.60
N LEU A 25 -11.46 9.10 21.04
CA LEU A 25 -10.33 9.49 20.18
C LEU A 25 -9.11 8.65 20.54
N ARG A 26 -8.61 7.90 19.57
CA ARG A 26 -7.33 7.20 19.64
C ARG A 26 -6.35 7.83 18.69
N ILE A 27 -5.13 8.09 19.16
CA ILE A 27 -4.01 8.60 18.38
C ILE A 27 -2.82 7.69 18.63
N ASN A 28 -2.29 7.08 17.58
CA ASN A 28 -1.03 6.34 17.60
C ASN A 28 -0.06 7.06 16.67
N GLY A 29 1.18 7.21 17.11
CA GLY A 29 2.25 7.76 16.28
C GLY A 29 3.53 7.01 16.53
N ALA A 30 4.35 6.85 15.51
CA ALA A 30 5.67 6.25 15.60
C ALA A 30 6.64 6.97 14.66
N VAL A 31 7.91 6.95 15.04
CA VAL A 31 9.05 7.29 14.17
C VAL A 31 10.03 6.14 14.22
N PHE A 32 10.66 5.83 13.11
CA PHE A 32 11.53 4.67 13.01
C PHE A 32 12.72 4.90 12.09
N LEU A 33 13.78 4.14 12.35
CA LEU A 33 14.97 4.00 11.51
C LEU A 33 15.31 2.51 11.41
N TYR A 34 15.44 2.03 10.19
CA TYR A 34 15.82 0.67 9.86
C TYR A 34 17.10 0.67 9.04
N ASP A 35 18.08 -0.09 9.49
CA ASP A 35 19.33 -0.34 8.76
C ASP A 35 19.36 -1.81 8.32
N PHE A 36 19.34 -2.02 7.02
CA PHE A 36 19.49 -3.33 6.37
C PHE A 36 20.93 -3.51 5.94
N GLU A 37 21.53 -4.64 6.35
CA GLU A 37 22.82 -5.10 5.88
C GLU A 37 22.62 -6.33 4.98
N GLY A 38 23.16 -6.28 3.77
CA GLY A 38 23.05 -7.37 2.82
C GLY A 38 21.63 -7.59 2.28
N LEU A 39 20.88 -6.50 2.03
CA LEU A 39 19.52 -6.53 1.49
C LEU A 39 19.41 -7.54 0.35
N GLN A 40 18.47 -8.47 0.47
CA GLN A 40 18.24 -9.49 -0.55
C GLN A 40 17.23 -9.01 -1.59
N ALA A 41 17.54 -9.19 -2.86
CA ALA A 41 16.68 -8.82 -3.96
C ALA A 41 16.66 -9.89 -5.06
N ASN A 42 15.54 -9.98 -5.76
CA ASN A 42 15.46 -10.73 -7.01
C ASN A 42 15.97 -9.84 -8.14
N ALA A 43 16.90 -10.38 -8.92
CA ALA A 43 17.43 -9.71 -10.08
C ALA A 43 17.13 -10.54 -11.34
N GLY A 44 16.40 -9.97 -12.28
CA GLY A 44 16.30 -10.50 -13.64
C GLY A 44 17.57 -10.12 -14.40
N THR A 45 18.37 -11.11 -14.77
CA THR A 45 19.56 -10.91 -15.62
C THR A 45 19.44 -11.75 -16.87
N SER A 46 20.18 -11.39 -17.92
CA SER A 46 20.30 -12.26 -19.09
C SER A 46 21.58 -13.07 -18.97
N ASP A 47 21.49 -14.38 -19.23
CA ASP A 47 22.67 -15.20 -19.37
C ASP A 47 23.42 -14.91 -20.68
N GLN A 48 24.60 -15.54 -20.87
CA GLN A 48 25.39 -15.35 -22.09
C GLN A 48 24.68 -15.82 -23.36
N GLN A 49 23.62 -16.58 -23.25
CA GLN A 49 22.79 -17.08 -24.33
C GLN A 49 21.56 -16.19 -24.59
N GLY A 50 21.36 -15.14 -23.77
CA GLY A 50 20.23 -14.23 -23.88
C GLY A 50 18.93 -14.73 -23.18
N ASN A 51 19.02 -15.80 -22.37
CA ASN A 51 17.87 -16.25 -21.58
C ASN A 51 17.71 -15.37 -20.35
N ILE A 52 16.47 -15.06 -19.98
CA ILE A 52 16.17 -14.37 -18.72
C ILE A 52 16.41 -15.36 -17.57
N VAL A 53 17.31 -15.00 -16.67
CA VAL A 53 17.59 -15.72 -15.43
C VAL A 53 17.21 -14.81 -14.27
N VAL A 54 16.41 -15.32 -13.35
CA VAL A 54 16.12 -14.62 -12.09
C VAL A 54 17.08 -15.12 -11.04
N ASP A 55 18.01 -14.27 -10.64
CA ASP A 55 18.95 -14.56 -9.56
C ASP A 55 18.47 -13.91 -8.26
N PHE A 56 18.65 -14.63 -7.16
CA PHE A 56 18.47 -14.10 -5.82
C PHE A 56 19.85 -13.70 -5.29
N LEU A 57 20.02 -12.43 -4.98
CA LEU A 57 21.32 -11.87 -4.62
C LEU A 57 21.21 -10.83 -3.50
N ASN A 58 22.34 -10.52 -2.86
CA ASN A 58 22.42 -9.36 -1.98
C ASN A 58 22.64 -8.09 -2.82
N ALA A 59 21.70 -7.17 -2.73
CA ALA A 59 21.69 -5.92 -3.48
C ALA A 59 22.53 -4.80 -2.83
N GLY A 60 23.13 -5.07 -1.68
CA GLY A 60 23.88 -4.10 -0.87
C GLY A 60 23.17 -3.81 0.45
N ASP A 61 23.39 -2.64 1.01
CA ASP A 61 22.73 -2.19 2.24
C ASP A 61 21.58 -1.24 1.90
N ALA A 62 20.69 -0.99 2.85
CA ALA A 62 19.64 0.02 2.69
C ALA A 62 19.29 0.66 4.03
N THR A 63 18.85 1.91 3.96
CA THR A 63 18.28 2.60 5.12
C THR A 63 16.85 2.99 4.85
N VAL A 64 16.01 2.90 5.88
CA VAL A 64 14.62 3.36 5.83
C VAL A 64 14.35 4.21 7.06
N THR A 65 13.94 5.45 6.85
CA THR A 65 13.51 6.36 7.92
C THR A 65 12.07 6.74 7.69
N GLY A 66 11.25 6.78 8.74
CA GLY A 66 9.86 7.10 8.55
C GLY A 66 9.15 7.57 9.80
N ALA A 67 7.91 8.02 9.56
CA ALA A 67 6.95 8.37 10.59
C ALA A 67 5.55 7.88 10.20
N GLU A 68 4.80 7.42 11.18
CA GLU A 68 3.43 6.95 11.02
C GLU A 68 2.50 7.66 12.00
N LEU A 69 1.31 7.98 11.54
CA LEU A 69 0.24 8.54 12.35
C LEU A 69 -1.07 7.81 12.03
N GLU A 70 -1.71 7.30 13.06
CA GLU A 70 -3.04 6.73 12.99
C GLU A 70 -3.98 7.48 13.94
N ILE A 71 -5.14 7.87 13.43
CA ILE A 71 -6.19 8.51 14.20
C ILE A 71 -7.49 7.74 14.00
N THR A 72 -8.12 7.32 15.09
CA THR A 72 -9.48 6.79 15.09
C THR A 72 -10.34 7.66 16.00
N ALA A 73 -11.49 8.13 15.50
CA ALA A 73 -12.39 8.97 16.27
C ALA A 73 -13.85 8.54 16.11
N VAL A 74 -14.60 8.62 17.23
CA VAL A 74 -16.03 8.40 17.31
C VAL A 74 -16.65 9.67 17.96
N PRO A 75 -16.70 10.79 17.21
CA PRO A 75 -17.17 12.07 17.77
C PRO A 75 -18.61 12.02 18.28
N THR A 76 -19.44 11.22 17.61
CA THR A 76 -20.81 10.89 18.02
C THR A 76 -21.02 9.38 17.87
N ASP A 77 -22.09 8.86 18.46
CA ASP A 77 -22.42 7.43 18.36
C ASP A 77 -22.74 6.97 16.91
N SER A 78 -23.03 7.93 16.03
CA SER A 78 -23.34 7.67 14.62
C SER A 78 -22.18 7.95 13.67
N LEU A 79 -21.05 8.52 14.12
CA LEU A 79 -19.95 8.92 13.25
C LEU A 79 -18.65 8.24 13.65
N TYR A 80 -18.09 7.46 12.76
CA TYR A 80 -16.78 6.84 12.88
C TYR A 80 -15.84 7.42 11.84
N LEU A 81 -14.65 7.82 12.26
CA LEU A 81 -13.58 8.36 11.43
C LEU A 81 -12.29 7.58 11.66
N SER A 82 -11.56 7.31 10.59
CA SER A 82 -10.22 6.74 10.65
C SER A 82 -9.32 7.44 9.63
N LEU A 83 -8.09 7.75 10.03
CA LEU A 83 -7.04 8.33 9.20
C LEU A 83 -5.74 7.62 9.51
N GLY A 84 -5.04 7.18 8.49
CA GLY A 84 -3.65 6.70 8.57
C GLY A 84 -2.79 7.49 7.59
N VAL A 85 -1.61 7.91 8.04
CA VAL A 85 -0.60 8.59 7.21
C VAL A 85 0.76 7.99 7.52
N GLY A 86 1.49 7.59 6.48
CA GLY A 86 2.87 7.14 6.55
C GLY A 86 3.76 8.03 5.71
N LEU A 87 4.84 8.48 6.28
CA LEU A 87 5.95 9.17 5.59
C LEU A 87 7.15 8.24 5.63
N LEU A 88 7.80 8.07 4.50
CA LEU A 88 8.92 7.16 4.33
C LEU A 88 9.99 7.80 3.47
N ASP A 89 11.24 7.68 3.90
CA ASP A 89 12.43 7.95 3.10
C ASP A 89 13.29 6.69 3.12
N SER A 90 13.61 6.16 1.94
CA SER A 90 14.40 4.94 1.80
C SER A 90 15.50 5.11 0.78
N GLU A 91 16.67 4.58 1.08
CA GLU A 91 17.85 4.68 0.22
C GLU A 91 18.61 3.37 0.19
N ILE A 92 18.92 2.91 -1.02
CA ILE A 92 19.79 1.75 -1.26
C ILE A 92 21.24 2.24 -1.32
N LYS A 93 22.11 1.59 -0.58
CA LYS A 93 23.58 1.84 -0.54
C LYS A 93 24.27 0.64 -1.13
N SER A 94 24.66 0.74 -2.40
CA SER A 94 25.19 -0.41 -3.13
C SER A 94 26.07 0.00 -4.29
N ASP A 95 27.16 -0.73 -4.49
CA ASP A 95 27.98 -0.65 -5.70
C ASP A 95 27.43 -1.52 -6.83
N LEU A 96 26.26 -2.12 -6.65
CA LEU A 96 25.63 -2.97 -7.64
C LEU A 96 25.22 -2.17 -8.87
N ILE A 97 25.59 -2.67 -10.03
CA ILE A 97 25.02 -2.26 -11.32
C ILE A 97 24.02 -3.33 -11.73
N PHE A 98 22.77 -2.96 -11.84
CA PHE A 98 21.68 -3.83 -12.21
C PHE A 98 21.15 -3.43 -13.59
N ASP A 99 21.18 -4.34 -14.55
CA ASP A 99 20.79 -4.13 -15.95
C ASP A 99 21.38 -2.84 -16.58
N GLY A 100 22.65 -2.55 -16.24
CA GLY A 100 23.36 -1.33 -16.68
C GLY A 100 23.05 -0.07 -15.89
N SER A 101 22.15 -0.11 -14.90
CA SER A 101 21.77 1.01 -14.03
C SER A 101 22.46 0.92 -12.68
N VAL A 102 22.90 2.07 -12.16
CA VAL A 102 23.42 2.17 -10.80
C VAL A 102 22.24 2.21 -9.83
N VAL A 103 22.20 1.28 -8.86
CA VAL A 103 21.10 1.22 -7.88
C VAL A 103 21.35 2.06 -6.63
N ASN A 104 22.59 2.52 -6.42
CA ASN A 104 22.95 3.38 -5.29
C ASN A 104 22.17 4.69 -5.30
N GLY A 105 21.58 5.03 -4.17
CA GLY A 105 20.74 6.22 -4.02
C GLY A 105 19.29 6.05 -4.47
N ASN A 106 18.91 4.91 -5.05
CA ASN A 106 17.51 4.63 -5.37
C ASN A 106 16.71 4.32 -4.10
N SER A 107 15.43 4.68 -4.13
CA SER A 107 14.47 4.24 -3.11
C SER A 107 14.19 2.75 -3.23
N LEU A 108 13.77 2.12 -2.14
CA LEU A 108 13.30 0.73 -2.16
C LEU A 108 12.07 0.57 -3.06
N PRO A 109 11.96 -0.53 -3.82
CA PRO A 109 10.78 -0.81 -4.63
C PRO A 109 9.50 -0.86 -3.82
N GLY A 110 8.44 -0.22 -4.32
CA GLY A 110 7.14 -0.21 -3.67
C GLY A 110 7.07 0.61 -2.38
N ALA A 111 8.06 1.50 -2.12
CA ALA A 111 8.17 2.35 -0.96
C ALA A 111 7.88 3.82 -1.31
N PRO A 112 6.60 4.25 -1.44
CA PRO A 112 6.27 5.64 -1.70
C PRO A 112 6.63 6.54 -0.51
N GLU A 113 7.08 7.77 -0.77
CA GLU A 113 7.44 8.74 0.28
C GLU A 113 6.25 9.11 1.18
N LEU A 114 5.04 9.11 0.62
CA LEU A 114 3.80 9.36 1.35
C LEU A 114 2.77 8.31 0.96
N ASN A 115 2.16 7.69 1.96
CA ASN A 115 0.90 6.97 1.82
C ASN A 115 -0.11 7.51 2.85
N ALA A 116 -1.38 7.55 2.46
CA ALA A 116 -2.46 7.97 3.33
C ALA A 116 -3.70 7.13 3.04
N ASN A 117 -4.47 6.86 4.09
CA ASN A 117 -5.79 6.26 3.96
C ASN A 117 -6.77 6.97 4.91
N ALA A 118 -8.02 7.03 4.50
CA ALA A 118 -9.07 7.61 5.33
C ALA A 118 -10.36 6.82 5.17
N LEU A 119 -11.16 6.79 6.24
CA LEU A 119 -12.48 6.19 6.26
C LEU A 119 -13.42 7.06 7.08
N ILE A 120 -14.60 7.29 6.53
CA ILE A 120 -15.74 7.93 7.19
C ILE A 120 -16.91 6.97 7.11
N ARG A 121 -17.52 6.62 8.26
CA ARG A 121 -18.75 5.86 8.33
C ARG A 121 -19.76 6.62 9.14
N TYR A 122 -20.96 6.75 8.59
CA TYR A 122 -22.09 7.41 9.26
C TYR A 122 -23.27 6.44 9.34
N THR A 123 -23.70 6.13 10.56
CA THR A 123 -24.90 5.35 10.84
C THR A 123 -26.11 6.28 10.78
N LEU A 124 -27.00 6.03 9.84
CA LEU A 124 -28.23 6.79 9.68
C LEU A 124 -29.23 6.51 10.83
N PRO A 125 -30.15 7.42 11.11
CA PRO A 125 -31.19 7.16 12.08
C PRO A 125 -31.95 5.87 11.77
N ARG A 126 -32.15 5.06 12.81
CA ARG A 126 -32.80 3.73 12.67
C ARG A 126 -34.20 3.88 12.09
N THR A 127 -34.51 3.02 11.12
CA THR A 127 -35.82 2.96 10.45
C THR A 127 -36.61 1.72 10.87
N SER A 128 -37.87 1.62 10.46
CA SER A 128 -38.69 0.42 10.68
C SER A 128 -38.18 -0.81 9.94
N VAL A 129 -37.43 -0.63 8.86
CA VAL A 129 -36.88 -1.72 8.04
C VAL A 129 -35.45 -2.11 8.45
N GLY A 130 -34.84 -1.38 9.39
CA GLY A 130 -33.50 -1.68 9.89
C GLY A 130 -32.58 -0.46 9.99
N GLU A 131 -31.30 -0.74 10.10
CA GLU A 131 -30.22 0.23 10.24
C GLU A 131 -29.43 0.34 8.93
N PHE A 132 -29.00 1.54 8.61
CA PHE A 132 -28.18 1.83 7.43
C PHE A 132 -26.89 2.52 7.82
N ASP A 133 -25.78 2.06 7.25
CA ASP A 133 -24.47 2.71 7.35
C ASP A 133 -24.02 3.18 5.97
N LEU A 134 -23.62 4.43 5.88
CA LEU A 134 -22.96 4.98 4.69
C LEU A 134 -21.47 5.10 4.99
N GLN A 135 -20.64 4.49 4.14
CA GLN A 135 -19.19 4.53 4.29
C GLN A 135 -18.52 5.05 3.01
N LEU A 136 -17.63 6.00 3.19
CA LEU A 136 -16.66 6.46 2.20
C LEU A 136 -15.27 6.11 2.73
N ASP A 137 -14.48 5.43 1.94
CA ASP A 137 -13.07 5.17 2.25
C ASP A 137 -12.20 5.43 1.03
N GLY A 138 -10.94 5.73 1.27
CA GLY A 138 -9.99 5.98 0.21
C GLY A 138 -8.55 5.83 0.67
N ARG A 139 -7.66 5.78 -0.33
CA ARG A 139 -6.23 5.78 -0.13
C ARG A 139 -5.55 6.64 -1.19
N TYR A 140 -4.40 7.18 -0.83
CA TYR A 140 -3.51 7.92 -1.70
C TYR A 140 -2.07 7.48 -1.47
N GLN A 141 -1.27 7.46 -2.51
CA GLN A 141 0.18 7.34 -2.40
C GLN A 141 0.88 8.19 -3.45
N THR A 142 2.09 8.63 -3.13
CA THR A 142 3.00 9.28 -4.07
C THR A 142 3.58 8.27 -5.04
N GLU A 143 4.30 8.77 -6.01
CA GLU A 143 5.05 7.97 -6.98
C GLU A 143 6.01 7.00 -6.28
N THR A 144 6.21 5.82 -6.87
CA THR A 144 7.18 4.83 -6.40
C THR A 144 7.74 4.03 -7.57
N SER A 145 8.99 3.62 -7.48
CA SER A 145 9.54 2.60 -8.37
C SER A 145 8.98 1.22 -8.01
N LEU A 146 8.73 0.38 -9.01
CA LEU A 146 8.32 -1.00 -8.80
C LEU A 146 9.50 -1.98 -8.86
N ASN A 147 10.69 -1.50 -9.27
CA ASN A 147 11.92 -2.28 -9.32
C ASN A 147 13.12 -1.51 -8.76
N ILE A 148 14.17 -2.24 -8.42
CA ILE A 148 15.36 -1.74 -7.72
C ILE A 148 16.20 -0.76 -8.54
N ASP A 149 16.18 -0.89 -9.88
CA ASP A 149 16.93 -0.05 -10.81
C ASP A 149 16.28 1.31 -11.10
N ALA A 150 15.10 1.54 -10.55
CA ALA A 150 14.30 2.75 -10.74
C ALA A 150 14.11 3.13 -12.23
N ASN A 151 13.96 2.11 -13.08
CA ASN A 151 13.75 2.30 -14.51
C ASN A 151 12.50 3.15 -14.77
N PRO A 152 12.56 4.21 -15.59
CA PRO A 152 11.41 5.09 -15.86
C PRO A 152 10.16 4.37 -16.40
N TYR A 153 10.32 3.24 -17.09
CA TYR A 153 9.19 2.44 -17.56
C TYR A 153 8.49 1.66 -16.45
N GLU A 154 9.12 1.50 -15.29
CA GLU A 154 8.63 0.73 -14.15
C GLU A 154 8.21 1.61 -12.97
N ILE A 155 8.11 2.91 -13.19
CA ILE A 155 7.58 3.86 -12.22
C ILE A 155 6.06 3.77 -12.19
N GLN A 156 5.49 3.66 -11.00
CA GLN A 156 4.07 3.89 -10.73
C GLN A 156 3.92 5.32 -10.23
N GLY A 157 3.29 6.18 -11.02
CA GLY A 157 2.97 7.55 -10.63
C GLY A 157 2.05 7.63 -9.41
N ALA A 158 1.96 8.80 -8.80
CA ALA A 158 1.04 9.04 -7.69
C ALA A 158 -0.41 8.74 -8.09
N TYR A 159 -1.19 8.13 -7.18
CA TYR A 159 -2.61 7.88 -7.43
C TYR A 159 -3.42 7.87 -6.14
N GLY A 160 -4.74 8.08 -6.29
CA GLY A 160 -5.69 7.97 -5.21
C GLY A 160 -6.97 7.29 -5.66
N ILE A 161 -7.51 6.41 -4.85
CA ILE A 161 -8.79 5.75 -5.08
C ILE A 161 -9.73 5.99 -3.92
N ALA A 162 -11.02 6.05 -4.22
CA ALA A 162 -12.09 6.14 -3.24
C ALA A 162 -13.15 5.07 -3.50
N ASN A 163 -13.78 4.60 -2.44
CA ASN A 163 -14.85 3.60 -2.48
C ASN A 163 -16.05 4.10 -1.68
N LEU A 164 -17.25 3.77 -2.13
CA LEU A 164 -18.50 4.11 -1.47
C LEU A 164 -19.29 2.83 -1.18
N ARG A 165 -19.83 2.71 0.04
CA ARG A 165 -20.66 1.58 0.45
C ARG A 165 -21.88 2.07 1.20
N LEU A 166 -23.04 1.50 0.84
CA LEU A 166 -24.27 1.57 1.64
C LEU A 166 -24.54 0.18 2.17
N MET A 167 -24.50 0.03 3.47
CA MET A 167 -24.77 -1.23 4.19
C MET A 167 -26.11 -1.13 4.88
N TRP A 168 -26.83 -2.24 4.96
CA TRP A 168 -28.11 -2.36 5.64
C TRP A 168 -28.16 -3.65 6.47
N THR A 169 -28.75 -3.52 7.65
CA THR A 169 -29.06 -4.64 8.55
C THR A 169 -30.51 -4.57 8.94
N SER A 170 -31.28 -5.66 8.75
CA SER A 170 -32.70 -5.73 9.12
C SER A 170 -32.91 -5.52 10.63
N SER A 171 -34.09 -5.11 10.99
CA SER A 171 -34.44 -4.79 12.40
C SER A 171 -34.27 -5.96 13.36
N ASP A 172 -34.42 -7.20 12.87
CA ASP A 172 -34.22 -8.45 13.62
C ASP A 172 -32.78 -8.99 13.52
N GLY A 173 -31.92 -8.34 12.72
CA GLY A 173 -30.53 -8.74 12.52
C GLY A 173 -30.34 -9.99 11.64
N GLY A 174 -31.42 -10.58 11.12
CA GLY A 174 -31.36 -11.81 10.31
C GLY A 174 -30.90 -11.58 8.88
N LEU A 175 -31.23 -10.44 8.29
CA LEU A 175 -30.82 -10.07 6.92
C LEU A 175 -29.81 -8.94 6.96
N ASN A 176 -28.85 -9.00 6.04
CA ASN A 176 -27.95 -7.89 5.77
C ASN A 176 -27.76 -7.72 4.25
N GLY A 177 -27.52 -6.50 3.84
CA GLY A 177 -27.32 -6.13 2.45
C GLY A 177 -26.23 -5.06 2.31
N GLN A 178 -25.58 -5.04 1.17
CA GLN A 178 -24.58 -4.02 0.85
C GLN A 178 -24.67 -3.70 -0.64
N VAL A 179 -24.70 -2.42 -0.96
CA VAL A 179 -24.40 -1.90 -2.30
C VAL A 179 -23.04 -1.22 -2.22
N PHE A 180 -22.17 -1.52 -3.16
CA PHE A 180 -20.82 -0.95 -3.17
C PHE A 180 -20.42 -0.43 -4.54
N LEU A 181 -19.58 0.58 -4.52
CA LEU A 181 -18.91 1.17 -5.67
C LEU A 181 -17.43 1.32 -5.32
N GLU A 182 -16.59 0.51 -5.94
CA GLU A 182 -15.13 0.51 -5.76
C GLU A 182 -14.47 1.28 -6.89
N ASN A 183 -13.38 1.96 -6.58
CA ASN A 183 -12.67 2.83 -7.51
C ASN A 183 -13.60 3.89 -8.12
N LEU A 184 -14.21 4.72 -7.27
CA LEU A 184 -15.25 5.70 -7.60
C LEU A 184 -14.83 6.64 -8.74
N THR A 185 -13.57 7.03 -8.80
CA THR A 185 -12.99 7.93 -9.80
C THR A 185 -12.55 7.23 -11.08
N ASP A 186 -12.63 5.90 -11.14
CA ASP A 186 -12.13 5.05 -12.25
C ASP A 186 -10.63 5.27 -12.51
N GLU A 187 -9.87 5.44 -11.42
CA GLU A 187 -8.42 5.65 -11.48
C GLU A 187 -7.71 4.41 -11.99
N THR A 188 -6.73 4.60 -12.87
CA THR A 188 -5.90 3.52 -13.39
C THR A 188 -4.50 3.61 -12.80
N TYR A 189 -4.09 2.57 -12.08
CA TYR A 189 -2.73 2.40 -11.60
C TYR A 189 -2.24 0.97 -11.87
N TYR A 190 -0.95 0.76 -11.73
CA TYR A 190 -0.32 -0.53 -11.98
C TYR A 190 0.20 -1.12 -10.68
N THR A 191 -0.10 -2.40 -10.45
CA THR A 191 0.38 -3.14 -9.29
C THR A 191 1.72 -3.82 -9.55
N ASN A 192 2.06 -3.98 -10.83
CA ASN A 192 3.34 -4.49 -11.28
C ASN A 192 3.64 -3.93 -12.68
N LYS A 193 4.91 -3.62 -12.93
CA LYS A 193 5.47 -3.34 -14.24
C LYS A 193 6.82 -4.03 -14.36
N PHE A 194 7.08 -4.59 -15.50
CA PHE A 194 8.35 -5.21 -15.83
C PHE A 194 8.73 -4.80 -17.25
N TYR A 195 9.87 -4.14 -17.39
CA TYR A 195 10.45 -3.78 -18.68
C TYR A 195 11.40 -4.87 -19.13
N SER A 196 11.24 -5.35 -20.35
CA SER A 196 12.13 -6.33 -20.98
C SER A 196 12.84 -5.69 -22.15
N PRO A 197 14.06 -5.16 -21.95
CA PRO A 197 14.88 -4.67 -23.03
C PRO A 197 15.37 -5.84 -23.89
N GLY A 198 15.70 -5.59 -25.13
CA GLY A 198 16.31 -6.57 -26.03
C GLY A 198 15.32 -7.21 -27.01
N LEU A 199 14.87 -8.44 -26.81
CA LEU A 199 14.14 -9.19 -27.83
C LEU A 199 12.84 -8.53 -28.29
N PHE A 200 12.12 -7.83 -27.37
CA PHE A 200 10.80 -7.24 -27.66
C PHE A 200 10.70 -5.75 -27.35
N ASP A 201 11.59 -5.19 -26.52
CA ASP A 201 11.53 -3.80 -26.06
C ASP A 201 10.11 -3.42 -25.56
N VAL A 202 9.56 -4.23 -24.64
CA VAL A 202 8.18 -4.13 -24.17
C VAL A 202 8.10 -3.98 -22.65
N VAL A 203 7.03 -3.34 -22.20
CA VAL A 203 6.66 -3.26 -20.78
C VAL A 203 5.48 -4.19 -20.54
N PHE A 204 5.66 -5.15 -19.66
CA PHE A 204 4.55 -5.93 -19.11
C PHE A 204 4.00 -5.19 -17.90
N ALA A 205 2.70 -4.98 -17.85
CA ALA A 205 2.09 -4.22 -16.78
C ALA A 205 0.78 -4.87 -16.32
N GLN A 206 0.61 -4.98 -15.00
CA GLN A 206 -0.61 -5.45 -14.38
C GLN A 206 -1.40 -4.26 -13.84
N ARG A 207 -2.58 -4.03 -14.40
CA ARG A 207 -3.48 -2.96 -13.99
C ARG A 207 -4.35 -3.38 -12.81
N ASN A 208 -4.78 -2.39 -12.02
CA ASN A 208 -5.84 -2.54 -11.04
C ASN A 208 -7.19 -2.87 -11.71
N LEU A 209 -8.18 -3.26 -10.89
CA LEU A 209 -9.56 -3.36 -11.35
C LEU A 209 -10.11 -1.95 -11.66
N PRO A 210 -10.87 -1.80 -12.74
CA PRO A 210 -11.57 -0.55 -13.05
C PRO A 210 -12.67 -0.29 -12.01
N ARG A 211 -13.38 0.81 -12.14
CA ARG A 211 -14.56 1.07 -11.33
C ARG A 211 -15.51 -0.10 -11.39
N THR A 212 -15.86 -0.63 -10.23
CA THR A 212 -16.67 -1.84 -10.08
C THR A 212 -17.79 -1.56 -9.08
N TRP A 213 -18.98 -2.00 -9.39
CA TRP A 213 -20.10 -1.94 -8.46
C TRP A 213 -20.74 -3.30 -8.28
N GLY A 214 -21.42 -3.48 -7.17
CA GLY A 214 -22.10 -4.74 -6.91
C GLY A 214 -23.05 -4.66 -5.73
N VAL A 215 -23.78 -5.77 -5.54
CA VAL A 215 -24.68 -5.98 -4.43
C VAL A 215 -24.30 -7.27 -3.74
N ARG A 216 -24.33 -7.26 -2.40
CA ARG A 216 -24.15 -8.44 -1.56
C ARG A 216 -25.35 -8.57 -0.64
N LEU A 217 -25.88 -9.76 -0.52
CA LEU A 217 -26.95 -10.10 0.41
C LEU A 217 -26.47 -11.25 1.30
N GLY A 218 -26.82 -11.19 2.57
CA GLY A 218 -26.49 -12.21 3.56
C GLY A 218 -27.67 -12.50 4.46
N TYR A 219 -27.77 -13.75 4.90
CA TYR A 219 -28.74 -14.21 5.88
C TYR A 219 -28.03 -14.98 6.99
N LYS A 220 -28.42 -14.68 8.23
CA LYS A 220 -27.89 -15.37 9.42
C LYS A 220 -28.98 -16.30 9.94
N PHE A 221 -28.68 -17.60 9.92
CA PHE A 221 -29.53 -18.66 10.49
C PHE A 221 -29.48 -18.68 12.00
#